data_d9edd6419124bc418b2b504b29e80a46
#
_entry.id   d9edd6419124bc418b2b504b29e80a46
#
_cell.length_a   1.000
_cell.length_b   1.000
_cell.length_c   1.000
_cell.angle_alpha   90.00
_cell.angle_beta   90.00
_cell.angle_gamma   90.00
#
_symmetry.space_group_name_H-M   'P 1'
#
loop_
_entity.id
_entity.type
_entity.pdbx_description
1 polymer ?
#
loop_
_entity_poly.entity_id
_entity_poly.type
_entity_poly.pdbx_seq_one_letter_code
_entity_poly.pdbx_strand_id
1 'polypeptide(L)'
;KTYVKDLADGFSYVKKDAIIRIFLLLAVFLNAILVPLNSLQAPLAGDILGGGAEILSILGISITVGMLLGSVTYPMVQRIIPGKGLWIASGLGIALFYIMLPVCRPLYTSRILVCAFTAVFSFILGYTVALVNSHLSVFAVKRIRTDYLARISGITTAAGAASMPVASFLVSIVVAYVDTSAIFITSGVLALIVTVCMFFSRTLGQGETDTVAEDVEMVRS
;
A
#
# COMPACT_ATOMS: atom_id res chain seq x y z
N LYS A 1 -22.40 25.88 1.82
CA LYS A 1 -22.00 26.02 3.25
C LYS A 1 -21.96 24.68 4.00
N THR A 2 -22.75 23.68 3.62
CA THR A 2 -22.83 22.37 4.28
C THR A 2 -21.57 21.53 4.05
N TYR A 3 -21.03 21.52 2.84
CA TYR A 3 -19.89 20.67 2.46
C TYR A 3 -18.60 20.96 3.23
N VAL A 4 -18.27 22.26 3.41
CA VAL A 4 -17.08 22.66 4.18
C VAL A 4 -17.22 22.30 5.66
N LYS A 5 -18.46 22.40 6.20
CA LYS A 5 -18.75 21.99 7.58
C LYS A 5 -18.63 20.48 7.74
N ASP A 6 -19.14 19.71 6.79
CA ASP A 6 -19.04 18.24 6.79
C ASP A 6 -17.58 17.75 6.73
N LEU A 7 -16.73 18.42 5.93
CA LEU A 7 -15.29 18.17 5.91
C LEU A 7 -14.61 18.52 7.25
N ALA A 8 -14.95 19.67 7.83
CA ALA A 8 -14.40 20.10 9.12
C ALA A 8 -14.80 19.15 10.26
N ASP A 9 -16.03 18.66 10.26
CA ASP A 9 -16.53 17.68 11.23
C ASP A 9 -15.80 16.31 11.07
N GLY A 10 -15.60 15.87 9.84
CA GLY A 10 -14.82 14.66 9.55
C GLY A 10 -13.35 14.79 10.00
N PHE A 11 -12.74 15.94 9.76
CA PHE A 11 -11.36 16.22 10.21
C PHE A 11 -11.25 16.28 11.74
N SER A 12 -12.26 16.87 12.40
CA SER A 12 -12.34 16.90 13.86
C SER A 12 -12.48 15.50 14.47
N TYR A 13 -13.25 14.62 13.81
CA TYR A 13 -13.43 13.24 14.23
C TYR A 13 -12.10 12.45 14.13
N VAL A 14 -11.37 12.57 13.01
CA VAL A 14 -10.05 11.95 12.83
C VAL A 14 -9.04 12.43 13.88
N LYS A 15 -9.07 13.71 14.26
CA LYS A 15 -8.17 14.24 15.29
C LYS A 15 -8.43 13.64 16.68
N LYS A 16 -9.66 13.28 17.00
CA LYS A 16 -10.05 12.76 18.31
C LYS A 16 -9.68 11.30 18.52
N ASP A 17 -9.64 10.49 17.46
CA ASP A 17 -9.29 9.06 17.54
C ASP A 17 -7.88 8.82 16.95
N ALA A 18 -6.95 8.46 17.85
CA ALA A 18 -5.56 8.20 17.46
C ALA A 18 -5.42 7.01 16.51
N ILE A 19 -6.29 6.02 16.62
CA ILE A 19 -6.27 4.81 15.79
C ILE A 19 -6.67 5.17 14.37
N ILE A 20 -7.79 5.89 14.20
CA ILE A 20 -8.27 6.36 12.88
C ILE A 20 -7.22 7.23 12.21
N ARG A 21 -6.55 8.11 12.97
CA ARG A 21 -5.48 8.95 12.46
C ARG A 21 -4.29 8.14 11.93
N ILE A 22 -3.87 7.10 12.65
CA ILE A 22 -2.78 6.22 12.20
C ILE A 22 -3.18 5.50 10.91
N PHE A 23 -4.40 4.96 10.84
CA PHE A 23 -4.89 4.28 9.64
C PHE A 23 -4.98 5.23 8.43
N LEU A 24 -5.42 6.47 8.64
CA LEU A 24 -5.42 7.48 7.58
C LEU A 24 -4.00 7.77 7.07
N LEU A 25 -3.05 7.97 8.00
CA LEU A 25 -1.65 8.20 7.65
C LEU A 25 -1.05 7.03 6.88
N LEU A 26 -1.39 5.80 7.27
CA LEU A 26 -0.95 4.60 6.56
C LEU A 26 -1.56 4.51 5.15
N ALA A 27 -2.83 4.86 4.98
CA ALA A 27 -3.46 4.91 3.67
C ALA A 27 -2.78 5.94 2.75
N VAL A 28 -2.49 7.14 3.27
CA VAL A 28 -1.76 8.18 2.52
C VAL A 28 -0.34 7.72 2.18
N PHE A 29 0.35 7.11 3.13
CA PHE A 29 1.70 6.57 2.92
C PHE A 29 1.72 5.47 1.85
N LEU A 30 0.77 4.53 1.88
CA LEU A 30 0.64 3.48 0.86
C LEU A 30 0.45 4.07 -0.54
N ASN A 31 -0.40 5.10 -0.67
CA ASN A 31 -0.57 5.78 -1.94
C ASN A 31 0.74 6.46 -2.38
N ALA A 32 1.42 7.15 -1.47
CA ALA A 32 2.68 7.83 -1.78
C ALA A 32 3.81 6.86 -2.19
N ILE A 33 3.91 5.69 -1.53
CA ILE A 33 4.94 4.70 -1.84
C ILE A 33 4.73 4.04 -3.22
N LEU A 34 3.51 4.04 -3.75
CA LEU A 34 3.21 3.51 -5.08
C LEU A 34 3.48 4.52 -6.21
N VAL A 35 3.70 5.80 -5.89
CA VAL A 35 3.92 6.84 -6.91
C VAL A 35 5.16 6.60 -7.76
N PRO A 36 6.35 6.21 -7.24
CA PRO A 36 7.50 5.91 -8.07
C PRO A 36 7.20 4.83 -9.11
N LEU A 37 6.47 3.78 -8.73
CA LEU A 37 6.04 2.76 -9.69
C LEU A 37 5.15 3.37 -10.78
N ASN A 38 4.12 4.13 -10.41
CA ASN A 38 3.21 4.72 -11.38
C ASN A 38 3.89 5.73 -12.33
N SER A 39 4.86 6.50 -11.82
CA SER A 39 5.55 7.55 -12.59
C SER A 39 6.72 7.02 -13.40
N LEU A 40 7.39 5.95 -12.96
CA LEU A 40 8.64 5.45 -13.52
C LEU A 40 8.52 4.04 -14.09
N GLN A 41 7.32 3.60 -14.50
CA GLN A 41 7.13 2.28 -15.12
C GLN A 41 7.97 2.10 -16.38
N ALA A 42 8.02 3.13 -17.26
CA ALA A 42 8.78 3.09 -18.49
C ALA A 42 10.30 3.05 -18.25
N PRO A 43 10.90 3.93 -17.40
CA PRO A 43 12.28 3.79 -16.97
C PRO A 43 12.59 2.46 -16.27
N LEU A 44 11.70 1.94 -15.44
CA LEU A 44 11.85 0.63 -14.81
C LEU A 44 12.01 -0.47 -15.87
N ALA A 45 11.13 -0.50 -16.86
CA ALA A 45 11.14 -1.50 -17.90
C ALA A 45 12.35 -1.36 -18.84
N GLY A 46 12.71 -0.13 -19.22
CA GLY A 46 13.82 0.15 -20.15
C GLY A 46 15.20 0.06 -19.48
N ASP A 47 15.42 0.86 -18.42
CA ASP A 47 16.75 1.08 -17.85
C ASP A 47 17.19 -0.04 -16.89
N ILE A 48 16.23 -0.62 -16.15
CA ILE A 48 16.53 -1.64 -15.15
C ILE A 48 16.34 -3.05 -15.72
N LEU A 49 15.20 -3.29 -16.38
CA LEU A 49 14.83 -4.63 -16.85
C LEU A 49 15.26 -4.90 -18.31
N GLY A 50 15.75 -3.88 -19.02
CA GLY A 50 16.26 -4.01 -20.39
C GLY A 50 15.22 -4.49 -21.40
N GLY A 51 13.95 -4.16 -21.20
CA GLY A 51 12.84 -4.52 -22.05
C GLY A 51 11.92 -3.35 -22.38
N GLY A 52 10.92 -3.60 -23.21
CA GLY A 52 9.97 -2.59 -23.69
C GLY A 52 8.53 -2.88 -23.25
N ALA A 53 7.61 -2.75 -24.22
CA ALA A 53 6.17 -2.91 -23.97
C ALA A 53 5.78 -4.27 -23.40
N GLU A 54 6.53 -5.33 -23.74
CA GLU A 54 6.30 -6.68 -23.21
C GLU A 54 6.54 -6.76 -21.70
N ILE A 55 7.60 -6.10 -21.19
CA ILE A 55 7.89 -6.06 -19.74
C ILE A 55 6.82 -5.25 -19.01
N LEU A 56 6.39 -4.11 -19.58
CA LEU A 56 5.27 -3.34 -19.04
C LEU A 56 3.98 -4.16 -18.98
N SER A 57 3.72 -4.98 -20.00
CA SER A 57 2.55 -5.85 -20.03
C SER A 57 2.63 -6.94 -18.94
N ILE A 58 3.79 -7.60 -18.79
CA ILE A 58 4.01 -8.60 -17.73
C ILE A 58 3.82 -7.97 -16.36
N LEU A 59 4.40 -6.80 -16.13
CA LEU A 59 4.29 -6.05 -14.88
C LEU A 59 2.81 -5.74 -14.57
N GLY A 60 2.08 -5.15 -15.53
CA GLY A 60 0.66 -4.80 -15.34
C GLY A 60 -0.24 -6.00 -15.11
N ILE A 61 -0.09 -7.07 -15.92
CA ILE A 61 -0.87 -8.29 -15.77
C ILE A 61 -0.59 -8.95 -14.43
N SER A 62 0.69 -9.09 -14.04
CA SER A 62 1.07 -9.75 -12.80
C SER A 62 0.58 -8.99 -11.57
N ILE A 63 0.67 -7.65 -11.55
CA ILE A 63 0.09 -6.83 -10.48
C ILE A 63 -1.42 -7.07 -10.42
N THR A 64 -2.12 -7.02 -11.55
CA THR A 64 -3.59 -7.16 -11.59
C THR A 64 -4.03 -8.54 -11.09
N VAL A 65 -3.37 -9.62 -11.55
CA VAL A 65 -3.65 -10.98 -11.07
C VAL A 65 -3.34 -11.11 -9.57
N GLY A 66 -2.23 -10.53 -9.11
CA GLY A 66 -1.89 -10.46 -7.69
C GLY A 66 -2.97 -9.75 -6.88
N MET A 67 -3.43 -8.60 -7.34
CA MET A 67 -4.51 -7.83 -6.68
C MET A 67 -5.82 -8.61 -6.63
N LEU A 68 -6.20 -9.27 -7.72
CA LEU A 68 -7.40 -10.10 -7.77
C LEU A 68 -7.33 -11.23 -6.73
N LEU A 69 -6.25 -11.99 -6.73
CA LEU A 69 -6.07 -13.10 -5.80
C LEU A 69 -5.93 -12.61 -4.34
N GLY A 70 -5.23 -11.50 -4.11
CA GLY A 70 -5.12 -10.89 -2.78
C GLY A 70 -6.46 -10.48 -2.20
N SER A 71 -7.33 -9.85 -3.00
CA SER A 71 -8.67 -9.46 -2.56
C SER A 71 -9.59 -10.66 -2.30
N VAL A 72 -9.54 -11.69 -3.14
CA VAL A 72 -10.34 -12.92 -2.98
C VAL A 72 -9.89 -13.74 -1.77
N THR A 73 -8.57 -13.82 -1.54
CA THR A 73 -8.00 -14.61 -0.43
C THR A 73 -7.97 -13.86 0.89
N TYR A 74 -8.21 -12.55 0.90
CA TYR A 74 -8.16 -11.71 2.11
C TYR A 74 -8.95 -12.29 3.29
N PRO A 75 -10.21 -12.77 3.16
CA PRO A 75 -10.97 -13.31 4.28
C PRO A 75 -10.34 -14.57 4.89
N MET A 76 -9.61 -15.35 4.09
CA MET A 76 -8.88 -16.53 4.58
C MET A 76 -7.60 -16.13 5.28
N VAL A 77 -6.84 -15.19 4.68
CA VAL A 77 -5.57 -14.70 5.23
C VAL A 77 -5.80 -13.99 6.57
N GLN A 78 -6.85 -13.18 6.70
CA GLN A 78 -7.19 -12.48 7.93
C GLN A 78 -7.51 -13.44 9.09
N ARG A 79 -8.02 -14.65 8.82
CA ARG A 79 -8.27 -15.67 9.85
C ARG A 79 -7.00 -16.30 10.39
N ILE A 80 -5.95 -16.35 9.59
CA ILE A 80 -4.67 -17.01 9.92
C ILE A 80 -3.68 -16.02 10.49
N ILE A 81 -3.62 -14.83 9.91
CA ILE A 81 -2.65 -13.79 10.27
C ILE A 81 -3.41 -12.64 10.95
N PRO A 82 -3.10 -12.32 12.21
CA PRO A 82 -3.69 -11.16 12.88
C PRO A 82 -3.33 -9.89 12.12
N GLY A 83 -4.18 -8.86 12.18
CA GLY A 83 -4.06 -7.70 11.33
C GLY A 83 -2.72 -6.97 11.41
N LYS A 84 -2.08 -6.91 12.61
CA LYS A 84 -0.71 -6.40 12.74
C LYS A 84 0.28 -7.23 11.90
N GLY A 85 0.14 -8.55 11.89
CA GLY A 85 0.95 -9.44 11.04
C GLY A 85 0.70 -9.22 9.55
N LEU A 86 -0.55 -8.95 9.17
CA LEU A 86 -0.93 -8.66 7.80
C LEU A 86 -0.29 -7.35 7.29
N TRP A 87 -0.26 -6.30 8.12
CA TRP A 87 0.45 -5.06 7.80
C TRP A 87 1.94 -5.30 7.56
N ILE A 88 2.59 -6.06 8.44
CA ILE A 88 4.02 -6.37 8.34
C ILE A 88 4.30 -7.20 7.08
N ALA A 89 3.54 -8.27 6.85
CA ALA A 89 3.71 -9.12 5.68
C ALA A 89 3.53 -8.32 4.37
N SER A 90 2.54 -7.42 4.34
CA SER A 90 2.30 -6.58 3.17
C SER A 90 3.38 -5.53 2.96
N GLY A 91 3.85 -4.88 4.03
CA GLY A 91 4.95 -3.94 3.95
C GLY A 91 6.25 -4.59 3.47
N LEU A 92 6.53 -5.81 3.93
CA LEU A 92 7.66 -6.61 3.45
C LEU A 92 7.51 -6.98 1.95
N GLY A 93 6.32 -7.35 1.51
CA GLY A 93 6.06 -7.65 0.10
C GLY A 93 6.25 -6.44 -0.81
N ILE A 94 5.79 -5.27 -0.39
CA ILE A 94 6.01 -4.00 -1.10
C ILE A 94 7.51 -3.68 -1.17
N ALA A 95 8.22 -3.76 -0.04
CA ALA A 95 9.66 -3.51 0.02
C ALA A 95 10.45 -4.50 -0.84
N LEU A 96 10.05 -5.78 -0.84
CA LEU A 96 10.67 -6.83 -1.65
C LEU A 96 10.61 -6.47 -3.14
N PHE A 97 9.46 -6.03 -3.65
CA PHE A 97 9.34 -5.57 -5.03
C PHE A 97 10.30 -4.44 -5.34
N TYR A 98 10.28 -3.39 -4.53
CA TYR A 98 11.06 -2.17 -4.77
C TYR A 98 12.58 -2.39 -4.67
N ILE A 99 13.03 -3.30 -3.82
CA ILE A 99 14.46 -3.57 -3.61
C ILE A 99 14.95 -4.65 -4.56
N MET A 100 14.20 -5.76 -4.70
CA MET A 100 14.69 -6.93 -5.44
C MET A 100 14.77 -6.71 -6.94
N LEU A 101 13.83 -5.96 -7.55
CA LEU A 101 13.90 -5.71 -8.99
C LEU A 101 15.20 -5.00 -9.41
N PRO A 102 15.63 -3.88 -8.79
CA PRO A 102 16.92 -3.29 -9.12
C PRO A 102 18.13 -4.12 -8.67
N VAL A 103 18.09 -4.75 -7.49
CA VAL A 103 19.21 -5.50 -6.92
C VAL A 103 19.49 -6.77 -7.73
N CYS A 104 18.46 -7.42 -8.26
CA CYS A 104 18.62 -8.61 -9.10
C CYS A 104 19.09 -8.30 -10.54
N ARG A 105 19.34 -7.05 -10.90
CA ARG A 105 19.84 -6.65 -12.23
C ARG A 105 21.05 -7.49 -12.71
N PRO A 106 22.05 -7.82 -11.88
CA PRO A 106 23.16 -8.68 -12.31
C PRO A 106 22.74 -10.10 -12.71
N LEU A 107 21.58 -10.58 -12.25
CA LEU A 107 21.04 -11.91 -12.55
C LEU A 107 20.22 -11.94 -13.86
N TYR A 108 20.00 -10.79 -14.49
CA TYR A 108 19.22 -10.67 -15.74
C TYR A 108 20.03 -11.08 -16.97
N THR A 109 20.59 -12.30 -16.92
CA THR A 109 21.41 -12.84 -18.00
C THR A 109 20.60 -13.37 -19.18
N SER A 110 19.34 -13.69 -18.99
CA SER A 110 18.43 -14.14 -20.03
C SER A 110 17.07 -13.44 -19.95
N ARG A 111 16.42 -13.27 -21.11
CA ARG A 111 15.09 -12.67 -21.21
C ARG A 111 14.03 -13.41 -20.39
N ILE A 112 14.16 -14.75 -20.32
CA ILE A 112 13.23 -15.58 -19.53
C ILE A 112 13.34 -15.24 -18.03
N LEU A 113 14.57 -15.07 -17.53
CA LEU A 113 14.79 -14.68 -16.12
C LEU A 113 14.21 -13.30 -15.82
N VAL A 114 14.43 -12.30 -16.70
CA VAL A 114 13.83 -10.97 -16.54
C VAL A 114 12.32 -11.05 -16.45
N CYS A 115 11.68 -11.77 -17.38
CA CYS A 115 10.22 -11.94 -17.38
C CYS A 115 9.73 -12.65 -16.09
N ALA A 116 10.44 -13.70 -15.67
CA ALA A 116 10.08 -14.46 -14.47
C ALA A 116 10.21 -13.62 -13.19
N PHE A 117 11.32 -12.91 -13.01
CA PHE A 117 11.52 -12.01 -11.86
C PHE A 117 10.47 -10.89 -11.85
N THR A 118 10.24 -10.25 -13.02
CA THR A 118 9.22 -9.21 -13.14
C THR A 118 7.85 -9.75 -12.77
N ALA A 119 7.46 -10.91 -13.28
CA ALA A 119 6.17 -11.53 -13.00
C ALA A 119 6.00 -11.84 -11.50
N VAL A 120 6.99 -12.49 -10.89
CA VAL A 120 6.92 -12.91 -9.48
C VAL A 120 6.86 -11.71 -8.54
N PHE A 121 7.77 -10.76 -8.68
CA PHE A 121 7.80 -9.61 -7.76
C PHE A 121 6.61 -8.67 -7.97
N SER A 122 6.15 -8.48 -9.21
CA SER A 122 4.95 -7.70 -9.51
C SER A 122 3.68 -8.37 -8.97
N PHE A 123 3.60 -9.69 -9.05
CA PHE A 123 2.52 -10.45 -8.44
C PHE A 123 2.49 -10.28 -6.91
N ILE A 124 3.65 -10.40 -6.24
CA ILE A 124 3.78 -10.19 -4.79
C ILE A 124 3.33 -8.78 -4.42
N LEU A 125 3.77 -7.76 -5.17
CA LEU A 125 3.35 -6.39 -4.95
C LEU A 125 1.83 -6.25 -5.04
N GLY A 126 1.22 -6.70 -6.14
CA GLY A 126 -0.23 -6.63 -6.35
C GLY A 126 -1.01 -7.35 -5.24
N TYR A 127 -0.58 -8.56 -4.88
CA TYR A 127 -1.19 -9.36 -3.83
C TYR A 127 -1.16 -8.64 -2.48
N THR A 128 0.00 -8.14 -2.07
CA THR A 128 0.17 -7.46 -0.78
C THR A 128 -0.55 -6.11 -0.71
N VAL A 129 -0.55 -5.33 -1.80
CA VAL A 129 -1.32 -4.08 -1.91
C VAL A 129 -2.82 -4.35 -1.77
N ALA A 130 -3.35 -5.42 -2.38
CA ALA A 130 -4.75 -5.78 -2.25
C ALA A 130 -5.12 -6.21 -0.83
N LEU A 131 -4.25 -6.97 -0.16
CA LEU A 131 -4.47 -7.36 1.24
C LEU A 131 -4.58 -6.13 2.15
N VAL A 132 -3.67 -5.16 2.02
CA VAL A 132 -3.70 -3.93 2.83
C VAL A 132 -4.94 -3.09 2.53
N ASN A 133 -5.28 -2.90 1.25
CA ASN A 133 -6.46 -2.13 0.87
C ASN A 133 -7.75 -2.76 1.39
N SER A 134 -7.87 -4.10 1.31
CA SER A 134 -9.00 -4.84 1.87
C SER A 134 -9.07 -4.70 3.39
N HIS A 135 -7.92 -4.80 4.06
CA HIS A 135 -7.83 -4.62 5.51
C HIS A 135 -8.22 -3.21 5.94
N LEU A 136 -7.72 -2.18 5.26
CA LEU A 136 -8.11 -0.78 5.50
C LEU A 136 -9.61 -0.57 5.32
N SER A 137 -10.20 -1.15 4.27
CA SER A 137 -11.63 -1.02 3.99
C SER A 137 -12.49 -1.68 5.07
N VAL A 138 -12.13 -2.91 5.48
CA VAL A 138 -12.84 -3.63 6.54
C VAL A 138 -12.70 -2.91 7.88
N PHE A 139 -11.50 -2.43 8.21
CA PHE A 139 -11.27 -1.65 9.43
C PHE A 139 -12.11 -0.38 9.45
N ALA A 140 -12.14 0.37 8.33
CA ALA A 140 -12.94 1.59 8.23
C ALA A 140 -14.43 1.33 8.49
N VAL A 141 -14.99 0.26 7.89
CA VAL A 141 -16.39 -0.09 8.06
C VAL A 141 -16.71 -0.53 9.50
N LYS A 142 -15.81 -1.26 10.17
CA LYS A 142 -16.03 -1.74 11.54
C LYS A 142 -15.87 -0.63 12.59
N ARG A 143 -14.89 0.26 12.42
CA ARG A 143 -14.50 1.23 13.47
C ARG A 143 -15.19 2.60 13.33
N ILE A 144 -15.51 3.00 12.11
CA ILE A 144 -16.07 4.33 11.85
C ILE A 144 -17.59 4.25 11.91
N ARG A 145 -18.21 5.12 12.73
CA ARG A 145 -19.67 5.22 12.78
C ARG A 145 -20.23 5.51 11.39
N THR A 146 -21.33 4.86 11.05
CA THR A 146 -21.97 4.93 9.73
C THR A 146 -22.21 6.38 9.26
N ASP A 147 -22.57 7.28 10.19
CA ASP A 147 -22.80 8.70 9.90
C ASP A 147 -21.56 9.44 9.39
N TYR A 148 -20.36 8.98 9.76
CA TYR A 148 -19.07 9.59 9.41
C TYR A 148 -18.32 8.80 8.34
N LEU A 149 -18.72 7.56 8.05
CA LEU A 149 -18.00 6.66 7.12
C LEU A 149 -17.82 7.30 5.74
N ALA A 150 -18.88 7.85 5.15
CA ALA A 150 -18.83 8.50 3.85
C ALA A 150 -17.91 9.74 3.85
N ARG A 151 -17.93 10.52 4.93
CA ARG A 151 -17.11 11.74 5.07
C ARG A 151 -15.63 11.40 5.21
N ILE A 152 -15.31 10.41 6.04
CA ILE A 152 -13.91 9.95 6.26
C ILE A 152 -13.38 9.27 5.01
N SER A 153 -14.17 8.41 4.35
CA SER A 153 -13.78 7.79 3.08
C SER A 153 -13.53 8.85 1.99
N GLY A 154 -14.35 9.90 1.93
CA GLY A 154 -14.14 11.02 1.03
C GLY A 154 -12.84 11.77 1.32
N ILE A 155 -12.53 12.05 2.58
CA ILE A 155 -11.27 12.69 3.00
C ILE A 155 -10.06 11.81 2.65
N THR A 156 -10.13 10.50 2.93
CA THR A 156 -9.06 9.55 2.65
C THR A 156 -8.80 9.45 1.14
N THR A 157 -9.86 9.35 0.34
CA THR A 157 -9.76 9.30 -1.12
C THR A 157 -9.20 10.61 -1.68
N ALA A 158 -9.68 11.75 -1.21
CA ALA A 158 -9.18 13.06 -1.64
C ALA A 158 -7.71 13.27 -1.24
N ALA A 159 -7.32 12.91 -0.02
CA ALA A 159 -5.94 12.98 0.44
C ALA A 159 -5.02 12.04 -0.36
N GLY A 160 -5.46 10.81 -0.62
CA GLY A 160 -4.74 9.86 -1.47
C GLY A 160 -4.59 10.38 -2.90
N ALA A 161 -5.66 10.88 -3.51
CA ALA A 161 -5.62 11.45 -4.86
C ALA A 161 -4.73 12.70 -4.93
N ALA A 162 -4.77 13.58 -3.92
CA ALA A 162 -3.92 14.77 -3.87
C ALA A 162 -2.44 14.44 -3.64
N SER A 163 -2.12 13.34 -2.98
CA SER A 163 -0.74 12.90 -2.77
C SER A 163 -0.04 12.50 -4.06
N MET A 164 -0.79 11.97 -5.04
CA MET A 164 -0.21 11.49 -6.31
C MET A 164 0.45 12.59 -7.14
N PRO A 165 -0.20 13.74 -7.47
CA PRO A 165 0.44 14.82 -8.22
C PRO A 165 1.67 15.39 -7.50
N VAL A 166 1.57 15.58 -6.17
CA VAL A 166 2.67 16.11 -5.37
C VAL A 166 3.86 15.17 -5.38
N ALA A 167 3.63 13.89 -5.12
CA ALA A 167 4.69 12.90 -5.14
C ALA A 167 5.26 12.67 -6.55
N SER A 168 4.43 12.68 -7.62
CA SER A 168 4.91 12.60 -9.00
C SER A 168 5.77 13.80 -9.38
N PHE A 169 5.41 15.00 -8.92
CA PHE A 169 6.22 16.19 -9.13
C PHE A 169 7.58 16.06 -8.43
N LEU A 170 7.61 15.60 -7.19
CA LEU A 170 8.86 15.34 -6.45
C LEU A 170 9.71 14.28 -7.14
N VAL A 171 9.11 13.18 -7.57
CA VAL A 171 9.80 12.12 -8.32
C VAL A 171 10.39 12.66 -9.62
N SER A 172 9.67 13.52 -10.35
CA SER A 172 10.15 14.15 -11.59
C SER A 172 11.39 15.04 -11.37
N ILE A 173 11.46 15.74 -10.22
CA ILE A 173 12.65 16.51 -9.87
C ILE A 173 13.81 15.57 -9.53
N VAL A 174 13.54 14.57 -8.70
CA VAL A 174 14.58 13.66 -8.20
C VAL A 174 15.18 12.82 -9.32
N VAL A 175 14.38 12.36 -10.28
CA VAL A 175 14.86 11.51 -11.39
C VAL A 175 15.84 12.24 -12.32
N ALA A 176 15.82 13.58 -12.33
CA ALA A 176 16.80 14.36 -13.09
C ALA A 176 18.23 14.30 -12.51
N TYR A 177 18.37 13.91 -11.25
CA TYR A 177 19.64 13.92 -10.53
C TYR A 177 20.03 12.53 -9.95
N VAL A 178 19.08 11.61 -9.87
CA VAL A 178 19.24 10.32 -9.20
C VAL A 178 18.80 9.21 -10.15
N ASP A 179 19.58 8.15 -10.23
CA ASP A 179 19.26 6.97 -11.05
C ASP A 179 17.95 6.31 -10.63
N THR A 180 17.20 5.80 -11.61
CA THR A 180 15.91 5.13 -11.39
C THR A 180 16.03 3.99 -10.36
N SER A 181 17.12 3.20 -10.41
CA SER A 181 17.36 2.12 -9.44
C SER A 181 17.45 2.62 -8.02
N ALA A 182 18.11 3.77 -7.79
CA ALA A 182 18.22 4.36 -6.46
C ALA A 182 16.88 4.86 -5.92
N ILE A 183 16.02 5.41 -6.79
CA ILE A 183 14.66 5.84 -6.40
C ILE A 183 13.83 4.62 -5.96
N PHE A 184 13.91 3.51 -6.69
CA PHE A 184 13.21 2.27 -6.31
C PHE A 184 13.76 1.72 -4.99
N ILE A 185 15.08 1.59 -4.83
CA ILE A 185 15.70 1.10 -3.59
C ILE A 185 15.35 1.99 -2.40
N THR A 186 15.43 3.31 -2.54
CA THR A 186 15.07 4.23 -1.45
C THR A 186 13.60 4.13 -1.06
N SER A 187 12.70 3.96 -2.04
CA SER A 187 11.28 3.71 -1.78
C SER A 187 11.06 2.39 -1.02
N GLY A 188 11.77 1.33 -1.40
CA GLY A 188 11.75 0.05 -0.71
C GLY A 188 12.29 0.12 0.73
N VAL A 189 13.39 0.84 0.93
CA VAL A 189 13.95 1.09 2.27
C VAL A 189 12.96 1.90 3.14
N LEU A 190 12.31 2.91 2.56
CA LEU A 190 11.29 3.69 3.26
C LEU A 190 10.10 2.80 3.66
N ALA A 191 9.64 1.90 2.77
CA ALA A 191 8.61 0.91 3.08
C ALA A 191 9.03 -0.03 4.22
N LEU A 192 10.30 -0.48 4.25
CA LEU A 192 10.85 -1.28 5.35
C LEU A 192 10.88 -0.51 6.66
N ILE A 193 11.35 0.73 6.66
CA ILE A 193 11.40 1.58 7.87
C ILE A 193 10.00 1.72 8.47
N VAL A 194 9.00 2.04 7.64
CA VAL A 194 7.61 2.16 8.10
C VAL A 194 7.10 0.82 8.63
N THR A 195 7.40 -0.29 7.96
CA THR A 195 7.03 -1.64 8.41
C THR A 195 7.64 -1.96 9.77
N VAL A 196 8.92 -1.63 9.98
CA VAL A 196 9.60 -1.80 11.27
C VAL A 196 9.00 -0.90 12.34
N CYS A 197 8.71 0.36 12.02
CA CYS A 197 8.01 1.27 12.94
C CYS A 197 6.64 0.73 13.37
N MET A 198 5.91 0.13 12.43
CA MET A 198 4.62 -0.54 12.71
C MET A 198 4.79 -1.76 13.63
N PHE A 199 5.87 -2.53 13.43
CA PHE A 199 6.15 -3.67 14.30
C PHE A 199 6.31 -3.24 15.77
N PHE A 200 7.00 -2.14 16.03
CA PHE A 200 7.17 -1.60 17.38
C PHE A 200 5.96 -0.82 17.90
N SER A 201 5.01 -0.45 17.07
CA SER A 201 3.80 0.27 17.48
C SER A 201 2.86 -0.65 18.28
N ARG A 202 2.59 -0.27 19.54
CA ARG A 202 1.61 -0.95 20.40
C ARG A 202 0.16 -0.58 20.06
N THR A 203 -0.05 0.57 19.45
CA THR A 203 -1.39 1.14 19.18
C THR A 203 -2.15 0.34 18.12
N LEU A 204 -1.46 -0.26 17.15
CA LEU A 204 -2.07 -1.09 16.12
C LEU A 204 -2.60 -2.44 16.69
N GLY A 205 -1.94 -2.99 17.70
CA GLY A 205 -2.40 -4.22 18.36
C GLY A 205 -3.62 -4.00 19.26
N GLN A 206 -3.76 -2.84 19.87
CA GLN A 206 -4.90 -2.50 20.72
C GLN A 206 -6.20 -2.26 19.94
N GLY A 207 -6.11 -1.61 18.77
CA GLY A 207 -7.28 -1.34 17.93
C GLY A 207 -7.94 -2.61 17.38
N GLU A 208 -7.22 -3.73 17.30
CA GLU A 208 -7.74 -5.01 16.84
C GLU A 208 -8.36 -5.85 17.95
N THR A 209 -7.77 -5.82 19.15
CA THR A 209 -8.36 -6.51 20.31
C THR A 209 -9.72 -5.94 20.67
N ASP A 210 -9.91 -4.64 20.52
CA ASP A 210 -11.19 -3.98 20.77
C ASP A 210 -12.27 -4.40 19.74
N THR A 211 -11.91 -4.51 18.46
CA THR A 211 -12.85 -4.95 17.40
C THR A 211 -13.22 -6.44 17.53
N VAL A 212 -12.29 -7.29 17.95
CA VAL A 212 -12.57 -8.72 18.19
C VAL A 212 -13.46 -8.91 19.41
N ALA A 213 -13.28 -8.11 20.46
CA ALA A 213 -14.12 -8.15 21.65
C ALA A 213 -15.58 -7.72 21.34
N GLU A 214 -15.77 -6.67 20.54
CA GLU A 214 -17.10 -6.23 20.08
C GLU A 214 -17.78 -7.28 19.19
N ASP A 215 -17.04 -7.95 18.27
CA ASP A 215 -17.58 -9.02 17.42
C ASP A 215 -18.05 -10.23 18.27
N VAL A 216 -17.34 -10.57 19.35
CA VAL A 216 -17.71 -11.68 20.26
C VAL A 216 -18.94 -11.34 21.10
N GLU A 217 -19.10 -10.09 21.52
CA GLU A 217 -20.30 -9.65 22.24
C GLU A 217 -21.55 -9.62 21.33
N MET A 218 -21.41 -9.16 20.09
CA MET A 218 -22.54 -9.17 19.13
C MET A 218 -23.01 -10.56 18.75
N VAL A 219 -22.15 -11.57 18.74
CA VAL A 219 -22.53 -12.98 18.46
C VAL A 219 -23.19 -13.65 19.68
N ARG A 220 -23.00 -13.11 20.88
CA ARG A 220 -23.59 -13.63 22.13
C ARG A 220 -24.94 -13.00 22.51
N SER A 221 -25.28 -11.87 21.89
CA SER A 221 -26.60 -11.19 22.05
C SER A 221 -27.62 -11.68 21.04
#